data_6d7917e46473f26a677cc2adfe525749
#
_entry.id   6d7917e46473f26a677cc2adfe525749
#
_cell.length_a   1.000
_cell.length_b   1.000
_cell.length_c   1.000
_cell.angle_alpha   90.00
_cell.angle_beta   90.00
_cell.angle_gamma   90.00
#
_symmetry.space_group_name_H-M   'P 1'
#
loop_
_entity.id
_entity.type
_entity.pdbx_description
1 polymer ?
#
loop_
_entity_poly.entity_id
_entity_poly.type
_entity_poly.pdbx_seq_one_letter_code
_entity_poly.pdbx_strand_id
1 'polypeptide(L)'
;RFYLWTQQWQSAIDYATPLLETYPMLDASQYADVINQKFVKGQDVIVAAYTEDDDIGTSNYVSAQADIKTRPVSGNTAKLFASSANDVRTAVAFNSKRTVAKVVTSKFRSEELCLIIAECYAHLNQVDDALTYLNKLREKRITKDFVAYTKDNLPEVYQQHITVDATGQPLSKLMSAILCEKRMELFAEGNRWFELKRNGSPEFWVAANGKKYTTAKYLYTFALPKNDIDLFPGLVIQNPGYIE
;
A
#
# COMPACT_ATOMS: atom_id res chain seq x y z
N ARG A 1 3.29 4.54 11.07
CA ARG A 1 2.86 5.38 9.93
C ARG A 1 3.14 6.87 10.18
N PHE A 2 2.77 7.45 11.33
CA PHE A 2 2.98 8.88 11.61
C PHE A 2 4.44 9.31 11.38
N TYR A 3 5.41 8.67 12.00
CA TYR A 3 6.83 8.98 11.84
C TYR A 3 7.34 8.79 10.41
N LEU A 4 6.80 7.81 9.67
CA LEU A 4 7.10 7.63 8.26
C LEU A 4 6.64 8.84 7.42
N TRP A 5 5.47 9.40 7.71
CA TRP A 5 4.93 10.59 7.02
C TRP A 5 5.69 11.87 7.36
N THR A 6 6.16 11.99 8.59
CA THR A 6 6.92 13.16 9.05
C THR A 6 8.42 13.01 8.82
N GLN A 7 8.84 11.96 8.08
CA GLN A 7 10.24 11.68 7.73
C GLN A 7 11.17 11.51 8.95
N GLN A 8 10.61 11.10 10.08
CA GLN A 8 11.36 10.77 11.29
C GLN A 8 11.75 9.29 11.25
N TRP A 9 12.69 8.94 10.35
CA TRP A 9 13.00 7.57 9.98
C TRP A 9 13.43 6.72 11.17
N GLN A 10 14.35 7.24 12.01
CA GLN A 10 14.82 6.51 13.18
C GLN A 10 13.68 6.25 14.18
N SER A 11 12.86 7.27 14.47
CA SER A 11 11.71 7.08 15.36
C SER A 11 10.72 6.04 14.81
N ALA A 12 10.53 6.00 13.49
CA ALA A 12 9.68 4.97 12.88
C ALA A 12 10.22 3.56 13.12
N ILE A 13 11.54 3.37 13.01
CA ILE A 13 12.22 2.09 13.29
C ILE A 13 12.07 1.72 14.77
N ASP A 14 12.39 2.65 15.68
CA ASP A 14 12.40 2.42 17.13
C ASP A 14 11.02 1.98 17.65
N TYR A 15 9.94 2.58 17.14
CA TYR A 15 8.58 2.18 17.53
C TYR A 15 8.04 0.96 16.79
N ALA A 16 8.48 0.70 15.56
CA ALA A 16 7.99 -0.42 14.78
C ALA A 16 8.65 -1.76 15.17
N THR A 17 9.93 -1.74 15.53
CA THR A 17 10.70 -2.96 15.82
C THR A 17 10.12 -3.79 16.97
N PRO A 18 9.81 -3.24 18.17
CA PRO A 18 9.22 -4.02 19.26
C PRO A 18 7.85 -4.61 18.90
N LEU A 19 7.05 -3.89 18.09
CA LEU A 19 5.76 -4.39 17.63
C LEU A 19 5.92 -5.56 16.66
N LEU A 20 6.90 -5.51 15.77
CA LEU A 20 7.19 -6.60 14.85
C LEU A 20 7.66 -7.88 15.58
N GLU A 21 8.30 -7.74 16.74
CA GLU A 21 8.66 -8.86 17.61
C GLU A 21 7.44 -9.43 18.35
N THR A 22 6.54 -8.56 18.81
CA THR A 22 5.33 -8.94 19.54
C THR A 22 4.27 -9.59 18.65
N TYR A 23 4.14 -9.11 17.42
CA TYR A 23 3.16 -9.56 16.43
C TYR A 23 3.91 -10.21 15.26
N PRO A 24 4.16 -11.51 15.27
CA PRO A 24 4.92 -12.17 14.22
C PRO A 24 4.18 -12.17 12.88
N MET A 25 4.91 -11.92 11.80
CA MET A 25 4.39 -12.00 10.45
C MET A 25 3.87 -13.40 10.12
N LEU A 26 2.82 -13.49 9.30
CA LEU A 26 2.31 -14.76 8.79
C LEU A 26 3.32 -15.48 7.90
N ASP A 27 3.39 -16.77 8.05
CA ASP A 27 4.09 -17.63 7.11
C ASP A 27 3.26 -17.87 5.84
N ALA A 28 3.89 -18.29 4.76
CA ALA A 28 3.23 -18.52 3.48
C ALA A 28 2.05 -19.51 3.58
N SER A 29 2.18 -20.54 4.41
CA SER A 29 1.12 -21.55 4.65
C SER A 29 -0.12 -20.96 5.33
N GLN A 30 0.06 -19.92 6.13
CA GLN A 30 -1.03 -19.26 6.88
C GLN A 30 -1.64 -18.10 6.08
N TYR A 31 -0.86 -17.51 5.16
CA TYR A 31 -1.21 -16.26 4.50
C TYR A 31 -2.54 -16.34 3.76
N ALA A 32 -2.77 -17.36 2.93
CA ALA A 32 -3.99 -17.48 2.13
C ALA A 32 -5.24 -17.61 2.98
N ASP A 33 -5.15 -18.36 4.08
CA ASP A 33 -6.28 -18.61 4.96
C ASP A 33 -6.64 -17.42 5.82
N VAL A 34 -5.62 -16.71 6.33
CA VAL A 34 -5.83 -15.59 7.28
C VAL A 34 -6.12 -14.28 6.54
N ILE A 35 -5.45 -14.03 5.42
CA ILE A 35 -5.57 -12.73 4.74
C ILE A 35 -6.96 -12.46 4.16
N ASN A 36 -7.68 -13.52 3.82
CA ASN A 36 -9.03 -13.45 3.26
C ASN A 36 -10.15 -13.50 4.30
N GLN A 37 -9.84 -13.62 5.57
CA GLN A 37 -10.87 -13.61 6.62
C GLN A 37 -11.44 -12.20 6.81
N LYS A 38 -12.77 -12.10 6.82
CA LYS A 38 -13.49 -10.84 7.07
C LYS A 38 -13.21 -10.33 8.50
N PHE A 39 -13.22 -11.23 9.48
CA PHE A 39 -12.89 -10.94 10.87
C PHE A 39 -11.47 -11.40 11.16
N VAL A 40 -10.70 -10.51 11.72
CA VAL A 40 -9.26 -10.70 11.86
C VAL A 40 -8.96 -11.62 13.03
N LYS A 41 -8.27 -12.72 12.75
CA LYS A 41 -7.72 -13.64 13.76
C LYS A 41 -6.23 -13.92 13.56
N GLY A 42 -5.55 -13.14 12.69
CA GLY A 42 -4.13 -13.33 12.42
C GLY A 42 -3.28 -12.82 13.57
N GLN A 43 -2.23 -13.56 13.89
CA GLN A 43 -1.20 -13.16 14.87
C GLN A 43 -0.45 -11.88 14.46
N ASP A 44 -0.47 -11.55 13.18
CA ASP A 44 0.18 -10.41 12.55
C ASP A 44 -0.60 -9.09 12.74
N VAL A 45 -1.88 -9.16 13.12
CA VAL A 45 -2.75 -7.99 13.13
C VAL A 45 -2.66 -7.25 14.44
N ILE A 46 -2.25 -5.99 14.37
CA ILE A 46 -2.12 -5.07 15.49
C ILE A 46 -3.44 -4.33 15.73
N VAL A 47 -4.03 -3.81 14.64
CA VAL A 47 -5.34 -3.14 14.64
C VAL A 47 -6.09 -3.48 13.37
N ALA A 48 -7.38 -3.75 13.49
CA ALA A 48 -8.28 -3.84 12.34
C ALA A 48 -9.50 -2.95 12.56
N ALA A 49 -9.87 -2.25 11.50
CA ALA A 49 -11.13 -1.52 11.45
C ALA A 49 -12.09 -2.26 10.52
N TYR A 50 -13.30 -2.49 10.99
CA TYR A 50 -14.42 -3.03 10.21
C TYR A 50 -15.71 -2.36 10.66
N THR A 51 -16.67 -2.29 9.75
CA THR A 51 -18.02 -1.81 10.04
C THR A 51 -18.96 -3.01 10.12
N GLU A 52 -19.86 -2.99 11.07
CA GLU A 52 -20.97 -3.96 11.15
C GLU A 52 -22.03 -3.64 10.11
N ASP A 53 -22.75 -4.67 9.64
CA ASP A 53 -23.61 -4.56 8.46
C ASP A 53 -24.85 -3.66 8.64
N ASP A 54 -25.18 -3.24 9.85
CA ASP A 54 -26.41 -2.50 10.19
C ASP A 54 -26.20 -0.98 10.35
N ASP A 55 -25.01 -0.46 10.10
CA ASP A 55 -24.72 0.95 10.28
C ASP A 55 -24.98 1.77 9.00
N ILE A 56 -25.48 2.99 9.13
CA ILE A 56 -25.86 3.88 8.01
C ILE A 56 -24.69 4.14 7.04
N GLY A 57 -23.44 3.96 7.50
CA GLY A 57 -22.22 4.02 6.68
C GLY A 57 -21.95 2.78 5.82
N THR A 58 -22.58 1.63 6.12
CA THR A 58 -22.27 0.35 5.47
C THR A 58 -22.67 0.28 4.01
N SER A 59 -23.74 0.93 3.60
CA SER A 59 -24.20 0.91 2.20
C SER A 59 -23.15 1.49 1.25
N ASN A 60 -22.49 2.58 1.62
CA ASN A 60 -21.43 3.20 0.83
C ASN A 60 -20.16 2.36 0.83
N TYR A 61 -19.81 1.75 1.96
CA TYR A 61 -18.65 0.86 2.10
C TYR A 61 -18.86 -0.43 1.29
N VAL A 62 -20.02 -1.07 1.41
CA VAL A 62 -20.37 -2.26 0.64
C VAL A 62 -20.41 -1.98 -0.84
N SER A 63 -20.98 -0.85 -1.27
CA SER A 63 -21.00 -0.41 -2.66
C SER A 63 -19.59 -0.16 -3.21
N ALA A 64 -18.73 0.51 -2.43
CA ALA A 64 -17.34 0.74 -2.81
C ALA A 64 -16.54 -0.56 -2.92
N GLN A 65 -16.75 -1.51 -2.01
CA GLN A 65 -16.14 -2.85 -2.10
C GLN A 65 -16.62 -3.61 -3.34
N ALA A 66 -17.92 -3.59 -3.64
CA ALA A 66 -18.48 -4.22 -4.83
C ALA A 66 -17.87 -3.62 -6.09
N ASP A 67 -17.78 -2.31 -6.17
CA ASP A 67 -17.13 -1.58 -7.27
C ASP A 67 -15.67 -1.98 -7.48
N ILE A 68 -14.89 -2.07 -6.41
CA ILE A 68 -13.48 -2.51 -6.48
C ILE A 68 -13.39 -3.93 -7.02
N LYS A 69 -14.27 -4.84 -6.56
CA LYS A 69 -14.26 -6.25 -6.96
C LYS A 69 -14.72 -6.47 -8.41
N THR A 70 -15.48 -5.56 -8.99
CA THR A 70 -15.96 -5.69 -10.38
C THR A 70 -14.97 -5.14 -11.41
N ARG A 71 -14.02 -4.31 -11.01
CA ARG A 71 -13.06 -3.67 -11.91
C ARG A 71 -11.78 -4.46 -12.02
N PRO A 72 -11.31 -4.79 -13.24
CA PRO A 72 -10.04 -5.49 -13.40
C PRO A 72 -8.88 -4.56 -13.01
N VAL A 73 -7.89 -5.11 -12.32
CA VAL A 73 -6.64 -4.40 -12.03
C VAL A 73 -5.90 -4.07 -13.32
N SER A 74 -5.10 -3.00 -13.29
CA SER A 74 -4.29 -2.61 -14.45
C SER A 74 -3.32 -3.72 -14.86
N GLY A 75 -2.96 -3.76 -16.16
CA GLY A 75 -1.97 -4.70 -16.66
C GLY A 75 -0.63 -4.62 -15.93
N ASN A 76 -0.21 -3.41 -15.54
CA ASN A 76 1.02 -3.22 -14.78
C ASN A 76 0.92 -3.83 -13.38
N THR A 77 -0.21 -3.70 -12.69
CA THR A 77 -0.42 -4.38 -11.39
C THR A 77 -0.35 -5.89 -11.56
N ALA A 78 -1.03 -6.45 -12.57
CA ALA A 78 -0.99 -7.88 -12.82
C ALA A 78 0.43 -8.39 -13.14
N LYS A 79 1.19 -7.65 -13.94
CA LYS A 79 2.61 -7.96 -14.24
C LYS A 79 3.48 -7.95 -12.99
N LEU A 80 3.26 -7.00 -12.07
CA LEU A 80 4.01 -6.94 -10.82
C LEU A 80 3.83 -8.23 -10.00
N PHE A 81 2.60 -8.71 -9.84
CA PHE A 81 2.34 -9.98 -9.15
C PHE A 81 2.92 -11.19 -9.91
N ALA A 82 2.85 -11.17 -11.23
CA ALA A 82 3.39 -12.26 -12.07
C ALA A 82 4.93 -12.28 -12.11
N SER A 83 5.61 -11.24 -11.65
CA SER A 83 7.09 -11.19 -11.65
C SER A 83 7.73 -12.13 -10.62
N SER A 84 6.97 -12.61 -9.65
CA SER A 84 7.41 -13.57 -8.65
C SER A 84 6.63 -14.87 -8.79
N ALA A 85 7.25 -15.87 -9.38
CA ALA A 85 6.68 -17.18 -9.54
C ALA A 85 6.36 -17.85 -8.24
N ASN A 86 5.97 -18.46 -7.59
CA ASN A 86 5.84 -19.08 -6.26
C ASN A 86 5.50 -18.11 -5.11
N ASP A 87 5.03 -16.91 -5.42
CA ASP A 87 4.57 -15.95 -4.41
C ASP A 87 3.10 -16.21 -4.05
N VAL A 88 2.86 -16.49 -2.78
CA VAL A 88 1.50 -16.82 -2.28
C VAL A 88 0.50 -15.68 -2.47
N ARG A 89 0.97 -14.43 -2.54
CA ARG A 89 0.11 -13.26 -2.76
C ARG A 89 -0.56 -13.27 -4.12
N THR A 90 0.10 -13.84 -5.13
CA THR A 90 -0.43 -13.94 -6.49
C THR A 90 -1.72 -14.77 -6.54
N ALA A 91 -1.77 -15.84 -5.77
CA ALA A 91 -2.93 -16.74 -5.75
C ALA A 91 -4.19 -16.12 -5.14
N VAL A 92 -4.02 -15.13 -4.24
CA VAL A 92 -5.14 -14.53 -3.49
C VAL A 92 -5.51 -13.12 -3.93
N ALA A 93 -4.66 -12.44 -4.70
CA ALA A 93 -4.86 -11.03 -5.02
C ALA A 93 -6.04 -10.80 -5.97
N PHE A 94 -6.10 -11.53 -7.07
CA PHE A 94 -7.13 -11.37 -8.10
C PHE A 94 -7.31 -12.68 -8.90
N ASN A 95 -8.47 -12.81 -9.52
CA ASN A 95 -8.81 -13.98 -10.32
C ASN A 95 -8.30 -13.88 -11.78
N SER A 96 -8.60 -14.88 -12.62
CA SER A 96 -8.19 -14.94 -14.02
C SER A 96 -8.69 -13.77 -14.88
N LYS A 97 -9.79 -13.13 -14.49
CA LYS A 97 -10.33 -11.91 -15.11
C LYS A 97 -9.66 -10.63 -14.57
N ARG A 98 -8.67 -10.76 -13.71
CA ARG A 98 -7.98 -9.69 -13.01
C ARG A 98 -8.88 -8.88 -12.08
N THR A 99 -10.04 -9.38 -11.69
CA THR A 99 -10.87 -8.72 -10.66
C THR A 99 -10.38 -9.11 -9.27
N VAL A 100 -10.45 -8.18 -8.34
CA VAL A 100 -9.93 -8.36 -6.97
C VAL A 100 -10.64 -9.53 -6.28
N ALA A 101 -9.86 -10.54 -5.88
CA ALA A 101 -10.33 -11.70 -5.14
C ALA A 101 -10.11 -11.53 -3.62
N LYS A 102 -9.02 -10.83 -3.24
CA LYS A 102 -8.69 -10.54 -1.85
C LYS A 102 -9.81 -9.74 -1.18
N VAL A 103 -10.08 -10.01 0.09
CA VAL A 103 -11.02 -9.23 0.90
C VAL A 103 -10.49 -7.80 1.03
N VAL A 104 -11.32 -6.82 0.71
CA VAL A 104 -10.99 -5.41 0.90
C VAL A 104 -11.19 -5.06 2.36
N THR A 105 -10.11 -4.75 3.06
CA THR A 105 -10.14 -4.44 4.50
C THR A 105 -9.12 -3.35 4.81
N SER A 106 -9.27 -2.71 5.95
CA SER A 106 -8.26 -1.82 6.51
C SER A 106 -7.65 -2.48 7.74
N LYS A 107 -6.40 -2.89 7.62
CA LYS A 107 -5.66 -3.59 8.69
C LYS A 107 -4.33 -2.88 8.93
N PHE A 108 -3.88 -2.90 10.19
CA PHE A 108 -2.51 -2.59 10.56
C PHE A 108 -1.86 -3.89 11.00
N ARG A 109 -0.85 -4.33 10.30
CA ARG A 109 -0.24 -5.64 10.52
C ARG A 109 1.28 -5.57 10.39
N SER A 110 1.92 -6.57 10.95
CA SER A 110 3.37 -6.66 11.10
C SER A 110 4.14 -6.59 9.78
N GLU A 111 3.57 -7.11 8.71
CA GLU A 111 4.17 -7.02 7.38
C GLU A 111 4.33 -5.58 6.90
N GLU A 112 3.37 -4.72 7.22
CA GLU A 112 3.51 -3.29 6.95
C GLU A 112 4.63 -2.68 7.79
N LEU A 113 4.73 -3.04 9.08
CA LEU A 113 5.82 -2.56 9.94
C LEU A 113 7.18 -3.00 9.40
N CYS A 114 7.31 -4.26 8.98
CA CYS A 114 8.52 -4.78 8.37
C CYS A 114 8.96 -3.94 7.16
N LEU A 115 8.01 -3.59 6.29
CA LEU A 115 8.28 -2.75 5.11
C LEU A 115 8.50 -1.26 5.45
N ILE A 116 7.89 -0.74 6.52
CA ILE A 116 8.18 0.60 7.04
C ILE A 116 9.63 0.65 7.53
N ILE A 117 10.08 -0.34 8.29
CA ILE A 117 11.45 -0.42 8.78
C ILE A 117 12.44 -0.49 7.61
N ALA A 118 12.17 -1.36 6.62
CA ALA A 118 13.01 -1.45 5.42
C ALA A 118 13.12 -0.11 4.68
N GLU A 119 12.01 0.60 4.50
CA GLU A 119 11.97 1.90 3.85
C GLU A 119 12.73 2.98 4.64
N CYS A 120 12.57 3.00 5.97
CA CYS A 120 13.28 3.94 6.83
C CYS A 120 14.79 3.71 6.80
N TYR A 121 15.26 2.47 6.85
CA TYR A 121 16.68 2.15 6.69
C TYR A 121 17.21 2.55 5.31
N ALA A 122 16.42 2.39 4.25
CA ALA A 122 16.80 2.85 2.92
C ALA A 122 16.97 4.38 2.87
N HIS A 123 16.07 5.15 3.50
CA HIS A 123 16.21 6.60 3.62
C HIS A 123 17.40 7.04 4.48
N LEU A 124 17.79 6.24 5.47
CA LEU A 124 18.99 6.46 6.29
C LEU A 124 20.28 6.00 5.59
N ASN A 125 20.19 5.52 4.33
CA ASN A 125 21.30 4.94 3.58
C ASN A 125 21.93 3.69 4.25
N GLN A 126 21.18 3.01 5.12
CA GLN A 126 21.57 1.75 5.76
C GLN A 126 21.08 0.59 4.91
N VAL A 127 21.75 0.37 3.77
CA VAL A 127 21.28 -0.53 2.70
C VAL A 127 21.17 -1.98 3.16
N ASP A 128 22.13 -2.46 3.96
CA ASP A 128 22.16 -3.85 4.41
C ASP A 128 21.01 -4.14 5.40
N ASP A 129 20.70 -3.21 6.27
CA ASP A 129 19.55 -3.31 7.18
C ASP A 129 18.23 -3.26 6.42
N ALA A 130 18.11 -2.37 5.44
CA ALA A 130 16.95 -2.30 4.57
C ALA A 130 16.71 -3.62 3.82
N LEU A 131 17.75 -4.21 3.26
CA LEU A 131 17.71 -5.52 2.59
C LEU A 131 17.34 -6.65 3.55
N THR A 132 17.82 -6.61 4.79
CA THR A 132 17.48 -7.60 5.81
C THR A 132 15.97 -7.64 6.05
N TYR A 133 15.33 -6.50 6.30
CA TYR A 133 13.89 -6.44 6.52
C TYR A 133 13.09 -6.72 5.23
N LEU A 134 13.53 -6.25 4.08
CA LEU A 134 12.90 -6.54 2.81
C LEU A 134 12.89 -8.05 2.52
N ASN A 135 14.01 -8.71 2.68
CA ASN A 135 14.15 -10.16 2.48
C ASN A 135 13.39 -10.97 3.52
N LYS A 136 13.33 -10.51 4.77
CA LYS A 136 12.55 -11.15 5.85
C LYS A 136 11.07 -11.29 5.48
N LEU A 137 10.47 -10.30 4.81
CA LEU A 137 9.11 -10.42 4.30
C LEU A 137 9.05 -11.33 3.07
N ARG A 138 9.94 -11.15 2.10
CA ARG A 138 9.94 -11.90 0.84
C ARG A 138 10.09 -13.41 1.07
N GLU A 139 10.95 -13.82 1.99
CA GLU A 139 11.13 -15.22 2.39
C GLU A 139 9.82 -15.84 2.90
N LYS A 140 8.99 -15.08 3.61
CA LYS A 140 7.68 -15.53 4.09
C LYS A 140 6.58 -15.52 3.01
N ARG A 141 6.86 -15.05 1.81
CA ARG A 141 5.89 -14.97 0.69
C ARG A 141 6.24 -15.86 -0.48
N ILE A 142 7.52 -16.14 -0.69
CA ILE A 142 8.01 -16.97 -1.80
C ILE A 142 8.23 -18.37 -1.28
N THR A 143 7.38 -19.32 -1.71
CA THR A 143 7.35 -20.69 -1.18
C THR A 143 8.41 -21.61 -1.76
N LYS A 144 8.99 -21.26 -2.90
CA LYS A 144 9.95 -22.07 -3.62
C LYS A 144 10.95 -21.19 -4.38
N ASP A 145 12.19 -21.66 -4.44
CA ASP A 145 13.27 -21.00 -5.19
C ASP A 145 13.50 -19.53 -4.75
N PHE A 146 13.33 -19.27 -3.44
CA PHE A 146 13.57 -17.93 -2.89
C PHE A 146 15.03 -17.51 -3.08
N VAL A 147 15.21 -16.33 -3.65
CA VAL A 147 16.51 -15.67 -3.76
C VAL A 147 16.46 -14.33 -3.04
N ALA A 148 17.31 -14.18 -2.03
CA ALA A 148 17.43 -12.92 -1.30
C ALA A 148 17.97 -11.81 -2.23
N TYR A 149 17.42 -10.61 -2.09
CA TYR A 149 18.01 -9.43 -2.74
C TYR A 149 19.30 -9.03 -2.02
N THR A 150 20.28 -8.67 -2.82
CA THR A 150 21.57 -8.08 -2.43
C THR A 150 21.75 -6.77 -3.19
N LYS A 151 22.78 -6.01 -2.86
CA LYS A 151 23.14 -4.79 -3.60
C LYS A 151 23.34 -5.04 -5.10
N ASP A 152 23.81 -6.24 -5.46
CA ASP A 152 24.21 -6.60 -6.82
C ASP A 152 23.08 -7.19 -7.66
N ASN A 153 22.02 -7.75 -7.03
CA ASN A 153 20.93 -8.42 -7.73
C ASN A 153 19.56 -7.76 -7.56
N LEU A 154 19.52 -6.51 -7.05
CA LEU A 154 18.27 -5.75 -7.01
C LEU A 154 17.66 -5.63 -8.41
N PRO A 155 16.33 -5.80 -8.53
CA PRO A 155 15.65 -5.61 -9.82
C PRO A 155 15.76 -4.17 -10.30
N GLU A 156 15.63 -3.98 -11.60
CA GLU A 156 15.52 -2.64 -12.18
C GLU A 156 14.32 -1.88 -11.62
N VAL A 157 14.41 -0.55 -11.63
CA VAL A 157 13.31 0.30 -11.14
C VAL A 157 12.03 -0.04 -11.89
N TYR A 158 11.01 -0.46 -11.17
CA TYR A 158 9.75 -0.86 -11.77
C TYR A 158 9.02 0.32 -12.37
N GLN A 159 8.62 0.19 -13.62
CA GLN A 159 7.87 1.22 -14.35
C GLN A 159 6.46 1.36 -13.78
N GLN A 160 6.25 2.33 -12.92
CA GLN A 160 4.98 2.63 -12.26
C GLN A 160 4.77 4.16 -12.17
N HIS A 161 3.64 4.57 -11.56
CA HIS A 161 3.36 6.00 -11.43
C HIS A 161 4.30 6.74 -10.47
N ILE A 162 4.80 6.05 -9.43
CA ILE A 162 5.77 6.63 -8.50
C ILE A 162 7.14 6.62 -9.18
N THR A 163 7.74 7.78 -9.32
CA THR A 163 9.08 7.99 -9.89
C THR A 163 10.07 8.60 -8.92
N VAL A 164 9.56 9.15 -7.81
CA VAL A 164 10.35 9.73 -6.73
C VAL A 164 9.95 9.11 -5.39
N ASP A 165 10.85 9.16 -4.44
CA ASP A 165 10.58 8.74 -3.06
C ASP A 165 9.91 9.85 -2.23
N ALA A 166 9.70 9.59 -0.93
CA ALA A 166 9.07 10.53 -0.02
C ALA A 166 9.87 11.82 0.23
N THR A 167 11.16 11.85 -0.13
CA THR A 167 12.02 13.05 -0.07
C THR A 167 12.08 13.80 -1.39
N GLY A 168 11.40 13.30 -2.43
CA GLY A 168 11.42 13.87 -3.78
C GLY A 168 12.61 13.44 -4.62
N GLN A 169 13.45 12.53 -4.15
CA GLN A 169 14.57 12.00 -4.92
C GLN A 169 14.12 10.91 -5.89
N PRO A 170 14.77 10.77 -7.07
CA PRO A 170 14.50 9.66 -7.98
C PRO A 170 14.61 8.30 -7.26
N LEU A 171 13.72 7.38 -7.61
CA LEU A 171 13.72 6.05 -6.98
C LEU A 171 15.04 5.32 -7.26
N SER A 172 15.71 4.89 -6.19
CA SER A 172 16.75 3.87 -6.27
C SER A 172 16.15 2.49 -6.55
N LYS A 173 16.97 1.52 -7.02
CA LYS A 173 16.54 0.13 -7.19
C LYS A 173 16.00 -0.46 -5.87
N LEU A 174 16.65 -0.18 -4.74
CA LEU A 174 16.23 -0.63 -3.42
C LEU A 174 14.87 -0.02 -3.04
N MET A 175 14.70 1.29 -3.16
CA MET A 175 13.43 1.94 -2.83
C MET A 175 12.30 1.44 -3.73
N SER A 176 12.57 1.27 -5.03
CA SER A 176 11.60 0.69 -5.96
C SER A 176 11.19 -0.74 -5.54
N ALA A 177 12.14 -1.59 -5.15
CA ALA A 177 11.85 -2.94 -4.68
C ALA A 177 10.99 -2.92 -3.41
N ILE A 178 11.30 -2.06 -2.43
CA ILE A 178 10.51 -1.90 -1.20
C ILE A 178 9.08 -1.45 -1.52
N LEU A 179 8.89 -0.44 -2.37
CA LEU A 179 7.56 0.04 -2.76
C LEU A 179 6.77 -0.99 -3.58
N CYS A 180 7.43 -1.83 -4.38
CA CYS A 180 6.80 -2.95 -5.06
C CYS A 180 6.30 -4.01 -4.07
N GLU A 181 7.11 -4.36 -3.09
CA GLU A 181 6.70 -5.30 -2.03
C GLU A 181 5.53 -4.73 -1.20
N LYS A 182 5.56 -3.45 -0.85
CA LYS A 182 4.43 -2.78 -0.17
C LYS A 182 3.15 -2.84 -1.01
N ARG A 183 3.25 -2.59 -2.31
CA ARG A 183 2.10 -2.63 -3.21
C ARG A 183 1.49 -4.02 -3.32
N MET A 184 2.31 -5.08 -3.35
CA MET A 184 1.84 -6.47 -3.37
C MET A 184 1.26 -6.88 -2.02
N GLU A 185 1.96 -6.59 -0.93
CA GLU A 185 1.57 -7.02 0.40
C GLU A 185 0.27 -6.36 0.87
N LEU A 186 0.18 -5.04 0.72
CA LEU A 186 -0.95 -4.23 1.18
C LEU A 186 -2.02 -4.03 0.09
N PHE A 187 -2.02 -4.88 -0.94
CA PHE A 187 -3.01 -4.82 -2.01
C PHE A 187 -4.43 -4.99 -1.44
N ALA A 188 -5.34 -4.12 -1.87
CA ALA A 188 -6.73 -4.05 -1.42
C ALA A 188 -6.92 -3.72 0.09
N GLU A 189 -5.91 -3.14 0.75
CA GLU A 189 -5.97 -2.72 2.16
C GLU A 189 -6.00 -1.18 2.33
N GLY A 190 -6.36 -0.44 1.29
CA GLY A 190 -6.54 1.03 1.34
C GLY A 190 -5.25 1.85 1.33
N ASN A 191 -4.08 1.22 1.27
CA ASN A 191 -2.79 1.90 1.48
C ASN A 191 -2.28 2.66 0.24
N ARG A 192 -2.68 2.23 -0.98
CA ARG A 192 -2.06 2.72 -2.24
C ARG A 192 -2.21 4.23 -2.46
N TRP A 193 -3.35 4.82 -2.12
CA TRP A 193 -3.56 6.25 -2.26
C TRP A 193 -2.59 7.07 -1.41
N PHE A 194 -2.39 6.66 -0.17
CA PHE A 194 -1.46 7.31 0.75
C PHE A 194 -0.01 7.14 0.31
N GLU A 195 0.35 6.00 -0.25
CA GLU A 195 1.67 5.75 -0.80
C GLU A 195 1.96 6.66 -2.01
N LEU A 196 1.01 6.79 -2.94
CA LEU A 196 1.10 7.73 -4.06
C LEU A 196 1.25 9.17 -3.57
N LYS A 197 0.40 9.59 -2.61
CA LYS A 197 0.44 10.94 -2.04
C LYS A 197 1.80 11.25 -1.43
N ARG A 198 2.37 10.32 -0.68
CA ARG A 198 3.65 10.51 0.00
C ARG A 198 4.84 10.53 -0.96
N ASN A 199 4.77 9.78 -2.05
CA ASN A 199 5.86 9.65 -3.03
C ASN A 199 5.57 10.47 -4.29
N GLY A 200 5.54 11.79 -4.14
CA GLY A 200 5.50 12.76 -5.22
C GLY A 200 4.12 13.13 -5.75
N SER A 201 3.04 12.53 -5.26
CA SER A 201 1.67 12.80 -5.76
C SER A 201 1.60 12.76 -7.29
N PRO A 202 1.98 11.64 -7.94
CA PRO A 202 2.12 11.56 -9.39
C PRO A 202 0.79 11.78 -10.11
N GLU A 203 0.85 12.46 -11.25
CA GLU A 203 -0.29 12.60 -12.14
C GLU A 203 -0.30 11.44 -13.14
N PHE A 204 -1.45 10.83 -13.31
CA PHE A 204 -1.65 9.73 -14.25
C PHE A 204 -3.13 9.64 -14.66
N TRP A 205 -3.41 8.82 -15.65
CA TRP A 205 -4.78 8.55 -16.06
C TRP A 205 -5.12 7.07 -15.91
N VAL A 206 -6.40 6.81 -15.70
CA VAL A 206 -6.99 5.48 -15.69
C VAL A 206 -8.17 5.44 -16.65
N ALA A 207 -8.38 4.30 -17.28
CA ALA A 207 -9.57 4.07 -18.09
C ALA A 207 -10.61 3.30 -17.27
N ALA A 208 -11.83 3.77 -17.26
CA ALA A 208 -12.96 3.08 -16.66
C ALA A 208 -14.23 3.36 -17.50
N ASN A 209 -15.02 2.30 -17.77
CA ASN A 209 -16.27 2.39 -18.53
C ASN A 209 -16.13 3.15 -19.87
N GLY A 210 -15.04 2.92 -20.61
CA GLY A 210 -14.75 3.58 -21.88
C GLY A 210 -14.33 5.05 -21.77
N LYS A 211 -14.18 5.58 -20.57
CA LYS A 211 -13.76 6.96 -20.32
C LYS A 211 -12.36 7.02 -19.72
N LYS A 212 -11.66 8.11 -19.99
CA LYS A 212 -10.35 8.43 -19.40
C LYS A 212 -10.58 9.37 -18.20
N TYR A 213 -10.03 9.00 -17.05
CA TYR A 213 -10.01 9.80 -15.83
C TYR A 213 -8.57 10.16 -15.50
N THR A 214 -8.29 11.44 -15.28
CA THR A 214 -6.96 11.91 -14.90
C THR A 214 -6.91 12.13 -13.39
N THR A 215 -5.92 11.55 -12.73
CA THR A 215 -5.58 11.85 -11.35
C THR A 215 -4.63 13.03 -11.37
N ALA A 216 -5.18 14.23 -11.23
CA ALA A 216 -4.38 15.45 -11.12
C ALA A 216 -3.83 15.62 -9.70
N LYS A 217 -2.73 16.36 -9.55
CA LYS A 217 -2.02 16.52 -8.27
C LYS A 217 -2.91 17.07 -7.16
N TYR A 218 -3.80 17.99 -7.46
CA TYR A 218 -4.69 18.59 -6.45
C TYR A 218 -5.66 17.57 -5.82
N LEU A 219 -6.03 16.49 -6.54
CA LEU A 219 -6.93 15.45 -6.05
C LEU A 219 -6.37 14.66 -4.86
N TYR A 220 -5.07 14.75 -4.58
CA TYR A 220 -4.48 14.16 -3.37
C TYR A 220 -4.83 14.92 -2.08
N THR A 221 -5.45 16.10 -2.21
CA THR A 221 -6.04 16.84 -1.10
C THR A 221 -7.53 16.93 -1.35
N PHE A 222 -8.37 16.53 -0.40
CA PHE A 222 -9.82 16.60 -0.59
C PHE A 222 -10.32 18.04 -0.68
N ALA A 223 -11.38 18.26 -1.45
CA ALA A 223 -12.11 19.52 -1.42
C ALA A 223 -12.67 19.77 -0.01
N LEU A 224 -12.67 21.01 0.43
CA LEU A 224 -13.41 21.40 1.61
C LEU A 224 -14.92 21.37 1.29
N PRO A 225 -15.77 20.89 2.21
CA PRO A 225 -17.20 20.92 2.01
C PRO A 225 -17.71 22.35 1.77
N LYS A 226 -18.58 22.52 0.80
CA LYS A 226 -19.13 23.85 0.48
C LYS A 226 -19.80 24.49 1.70
N ASN A 227 -20.50 23.71 2.50
CA ASN A 227 -21.15 24.20 3.72
C ASN A 227 -20.16 24.84 4.71
N ASP A 228 -18.96 24.28 4.84
CA ASP A 228 -17.94 24.82 5.74
C ASP A 228 -17.39 26.15 5.22
N ILE A 229 -17.23 26.28 3.90
CA ILE A 229 -16.81 27.53 3.24
C ILE A 229 -17.90 28.61 3.40
N ASP A 230 -19.15 28.23 3.16
CA ASP A 230 -20.29 29.16 3.26
C ASP A 230 -20.55 29.66 4.70
N LEU A 231 -20.23 28.84 5.72
CA LEU A 231 -20.35 29.22 7.13
C LEU A 231 -19.27 30.23 7.57
N PHE A 232 -18.11 30.25 6.92
CA PHE A 232 -16.98 31.10 7.27
C PHE A 232 -16.42 31.84 6.05
N PRO A 233 -17.22 32.73 5.41
CA PRO A 233 -16.84 33.42 4.18
C PRO A 233 -15.54 34.22 4.37
N GLY A 234 -14.57 34.00 3.49
CA GLY A 234 -13.28 34.69 3.52
C GLY A 234 -12.27 34.19 4.57
N LEU A 235 -12.70 33.32 5.51
CA LEU A 235 -11.81 32.69 6.47
C LEU A 235 -11.41 31.28 6.03
N VAL A 236 -12.36 30.53 5.44
CA VAL A 236 -12.12 29.20 4.91
C VAL A 236 -12.06 29.32 3.39
N ILE A 237 -10.92 29.00 2.81
CA ILE A 237 -10.66 29.08 1.37
C ILE A 237 -10.51 27.65 0.84
N GLN A 238 -11.13 27.38 -0.31
CA GLN A 238 -11.05 26.08 -0.97
C GLN A 238 -9.59 25.69 -1.28
N ASN A 239 -9.30 24.41 -1.18
CA ASN A 239 -7.99 23.86 -1.60
C ASN A 239 -7.73 24.16 -3.09
N PRO A 240 -6.47 24.50 -3.45
CA PRO A 240 -6.11 24.81 -4.83
C PRO A 240 -6.51 23.69 -5.82
N GLY A 241 -7.07 24.09 -6.97
CA GLY A 241 -7.47 23.18 -8.03
C GLY A 241 -8.95 22.79 -8.01
N TYR A 242 -9.67 23.07 -6.93
CA TYR A 242 -11.12 22.94 -6.88
C TYR A 242 -11.78 24.29 -7.21
N ILE A 243 -12.94 24.22 -7.88
CA ILE A 243 -13.77 25.39 -8.18
C ILE A 243 -14.63 25.67 -6.95
N GLU A 244 -14.78 26.93 -6.59
CA GLU A 244 -15.67 27.40 -5.53
C GLU A 244 -17.14 27.17 -5.87
#